data_f6563431401c9f27f9cc91475176b90d
#
_entry.id   f6563431401c9f27f9cc91475176b90d
#
_cell.length_a   1.000
_cell.length_b   1.000
_cell.length_c   1.000
_cell.angle_alpha   90.00
_cell.angle_beta   90.00
_cell.angle_gamma   90.00
#
_symmetry.space_group_name_H-M   'P 1'
#
loop_
_entity.id
_entity.type
_entity.pdbx_description
1 polymer ?
#
loop_
_entity_poly.entity_id
_entity_poly.type
_entity_poly.pdbx_seq_one_letter_code
_entity_poly.pdbx_strand_id
1 'polypeptide(L)'
;ELVGTGVALGLLPGGTGNLLARNLGGVVDSLEEAATIAFTGQDRRIDVGWLVIDPTQEQRSGLPRAAPNVHCFTVMAGLGFDAQMMADAPEGVKDKVGWAAYVASGGKHLNDAPFSLELTVDGRPVLRRKTRTVVVGNCGELTGGMVLLPDASIDDGRLDVATVSPESLTQWIGVAARVLANRDDGPALERESGRDITVSVHPPQLCEVDGDVLAEATNLRFVVQPRALAVRVVR
;
A
#
# COMPACT_ATOMS: atom_id res chain seq x y z
N GLU A 1 -13.32 -0.20 -12.63
CA GLU A 1 -14.62 0.03 -13.31
C GLU A 1 -15.65 0.76 -12.45
N LEU A 2 -15.72 0.52 -11.12
CA LEU A 2 -16.71 1.17 -10.24
C LEU A 2 -16.36 2.59 -9.82
N VAL A 3 -15.10 3.00 -9.94
CA VAL A 3 -14.63 4.33 -9.54
C VAL A 3 -15.39 5.42 -10.30
N GLY A 4 -15.96 6.38 -9.57
CA GLY A 4 -16.72 7.50 -10.12
C GLY A 4 -18.12 7.18 -10.62
N THR A 5 -18.58 5.93 -10.60
CA THR A 5 -19.92 5.54 -11.11
C THR A 5 -21.03 5.78 -10.10
N GLY A 6 -20.73 5.88 -8.83
CA GLY A 6 -21.70 5.95 -7.74
C GLY A 6 -22.29 4.60 -7.34
N VAL A 7 -21.93 3.51 -8.03
CA VAL A 7 -22.30 2.14 -7.63
C VAL A 7 -21.46 1.72 -6.43
N ALA A 8 -22.12 1.24 -5.39
CA ALA A 8 -21.45 0.81 -4.17
C ALA A 8 -20.87 -0.60 -4.30
N LEU A 9 -19.62 -0.76 -3.87
CA LEU A 9 -18.91 -2.03 -3.76
C LEU A 9 -19.31 -2.74 -2.45
N GLY A 10 -19.81 -3.97 -2.52
CA GLY A 10 -19.97 -4.85 -1.38
C GLY A 10 -18.72 -5.72 -1.20
N LEU A 11 -18.20 -5.80 0.01
CA LEU A 11 -17.00 -6.59 0.32
C LEU A 11 -17.38 -7.95 0.89
N LEU A 12 -16.91 -9.02 0.26
CA LEU A 12 -17.03 -10.38 0.75
C LEU A 12 -15.64 -10.92 1.09
N PRO A 13 -15.36 -11.34 2.32
CA PRO A 13 -14.04 -11.77 2.77
C PRO A 13 -13.68 -13.15 2.21
N GLY A 14 -13.13 -13.18 1.00
CA GLY A 14 -12.69 -14.41 0.32
C GLY A 14 -11.17 -14.53 0.18
N GLY A 15 -10.42 -13.47 0.51
CA GLY A 15 -8.97 -13.45 0.44
C GLY A 15 -8.30 -13.70 1.78
N THR A 16 -6.98 -13.87 1.75
CA THR A 16 -6.17 -14.10 2.96
C THR A 16 -6.08 -12.86 3.85
N GLY A 17 -5.81 -11.69 3.28
CA GLY A 17 -5.59 -10.45 4.03
C GLY A 17 -6.87 -9.69 4.34
N ASN A 18 -7.77 -9.59 3.37
CA ASN A 18 -9.00 -8.79 3.42
C ASN A 18 -8.78 -7.36 3.94
N LEU A 19 -7.64 -6.73 3.57
CA LEU A 19 -7.14 -5.49 4.15
C LEU A 19 -8.13 -4.34 4.00
N LEU A 20 -8.78 -4.20 2.84
CA LEU A 20 -9.79 -3.15 2.66
C LEU A 20 -10.94 -3.31 3.65
N ALA A 21 -11.46 -4.54 3.81
CA ALA A 21 -12.54 -4.80 4.76
C ALA A 21 -12.11 -4.49 6.20
N ARG A 22 -10.90 -4.89 6.60
CA ARG A 22 -10.34 -4.61 7.94
C ARG A 22 -10.20 -3.10 8.20
N ASN A 23 -9.58 -2.37 7.30
CA ASN A 23 -9.40 -0.91 7.41
C ASN A 23 -10.73 -0.14 7.43
N LEU A 24 -11.81 -0.74 6.94
CA LEU A 24 -13.16 -0.18 7.03
C LEU A 24 -13.94 -0.64 8.27
N GLY A 25 -13.34 -1.43 9.16
CA GLY A 25 -14.01 -2.02 10.33
C GLY A 25 -15.06 -3.07 9.95
N GLY A 26 -14.91 -3.67 8.76
CA GLY A 26 -15.82 -4.67 8.22
C GLY A 26 -15.63 -6.05 8.83
N VAL A 27 -16.64 -6.91 8.66
CA VAL A 27 -16.61 -8.31 9.09
C VAL A 27 -15.76 -9.14 8.13
N VAL A 28 -14.81 -9.88 8.67
CA VAL A 28 -13.92 -10.74 7.87
C VAL A 28 -14.03 -12.23 8.19
N ASP A 29 -14.73 -12.57 9.28
CA ASP A 29 -14.84 -13.95 9.78
C ASP A 29 -16.19 -14.60 9.46
N SER A 30 -17.15 -13.87 8.88
CA SER A 30 -18.49 -14.34 8.52
C SER A 30 -18.89 -13.86 7.14
N LEU A 31 -18.99 -14.79 6.19
CA LEU A 31 -19.45 -14.50 4.83
C LEU A 31 -20.91 -14.08 4.80
N GLU A 32 -21.75 -14.68 5.67
CA GLU A 32 -23.19 -14.37 5.76
C GLU A 32 -23.42 -12.93 6.25
N GLU A 33 -22.70 -12.53 7.29
CA GLU A 33 -22.78 -11.18 7.82
C GLU A 33 -22.23 -10.14 6.83
N ALA A 34 -21.08 -10.43 6.18
CA ALA A 34 -20.52 -9.59 5.14
C ALA A 34 -21.49 -9.44 3.94
N ALA A 35 -22.15 -10.51 3.52
CA ALA A 35 -23.18 -10.45 2.49
C ALA A 35 -24.37 -9.59 2.94
N THR A 36 -24.82 -9.70 4.18
CA THR A 36 -25.86 -8.85 4.74
C THR A 36 -25.47 -7.38 4.67
N ILE A 37 -24.23 -7.02 5.06
CA ILE A 37 -23.71 -5.66 4.97
C ILE A 37 -23.68 -5.18 3.51
N ALA A 38 -23.24 -6.03 2.58
CA ALA A 38 -23.18 -5.68 1.16
C ALA A 38 -24.56 -5.25 0.59
N PHE A 39 -25.65 -5.85 1.08
CA PHE A 39 -27.01 -5.52 0.63
C PHE A 39 -27.73 -4.46 1.47
N THR A 40 -27.48 -4.40 2.78
CA THR A 40 -28.26 -3.58 3.72
C THR A 40 -27.46 -2.49 4.43
N GLY A 41 -26.13 -2.47 4.28
CA GLY A 41 -25.22 -1.49 4.89
C GLY A 41 -25.44 -0.08 4.37
N GLN A 42 -24.66 0.85 4.92
CA GLN A 42 -24.64 2.24 4.44
C GLN A 42 -23.46 2.47 3.48
N ASP A 43 -23.59 3.47 2.62
CA ASP A 43 -22.50 3.86 1.72
C ASP A 43 -21.50 4.75 2.45
N ARG A 44 -20.24 4.34 2.44
CA ARG A 44 -19.10 5.18 2.78
C ARG A 44 -18.31 5.46 1.50
N ARG A 45 -18.02 6.73 1.24
CA ARG A 45 -17.16 7.11 0.11
C ARG A 45 -15.71 7.13 0.57
N ILE A 46 -14.89 6.34 -0.11
CA ILE A 46 -13.46 6.25 0.14
C ILE A 46 -12.66 6.84 -1.02
N ASP A 47 -11.44 7.18 -0.73
CA ASP A 47 -10.45 7.59 -1.71
C ASP A 47 -9.95 6.38 -2.50
N VAL A 48 -9.37 6.64 -3.66
CA VAL A 48 -8.74 5.64 -4.51
C VAL A 48 -7.37 6.16 -4.90
N GLY A 49 -6.36 5.31 -4.73
CA GLY A 49 -5.03 5.55 -5.23
C GLY A 49 -4.89 5.10 -6.68
N TRP A 50 -4.18 5.87 -7.47
CA TRP A 50 -3.78 5.53 -8.84
C TRP A 50 -2.26 5.43 -8.90
N LEU A 51 -1.75 4.32 -9.38
CA LEU A 51 -0.34 4.13 -9.72
C LEU A 51 -0.16 4.23 -11.23
N VAL A 52 0.76 5.08 -11.67
CA VAL A 52 1.22 5.16 -13.07
C VAL A 52 2.66 4.70 -13.12
N ILE A 53 2.92 3.61 -13.84
CA ILE A 53 4.26 3.04 -14.04
C ILE A 53 4.91 3.74 -15.24
N ASP A 54 6.13 4.24 -15.06
CA ASP A 54 6.93 4.93 -16.07
C ASP A 54 6.10 5.96 -16.88
N PRO A 55 5.57 7.00 -16.22
CA PRO A 55 4.58 7.91 -16.78
C PRO A 55 5.11 8.66 -18.00
N THR A 56 4.30 8.72 -19.05
CA THR A 56 4.53 9.61 -20.20
C THR A 56 4.43 11.07 -19.78
N GLN A 57 4.85 11.99 -20.64
CA GLN A 57 4.78 13.43 -20.35
C GLN A 57 3.34 13.88 -20.03
N GLU A 58 2.34 13.34 -20.72
CA GLU A 58 0.93 13.67 -20.49
C GLU A 58 0.41 13.11 -19.16
N GLN A 59 0.95 11.97 -18.72
CA GLN A 59 0.58 11.31 -17.46
C GLN A 59 1.27 11.91 -16.23
N ARG A 60 2.12 12.93 -16.39
CA ARG A 60 2.84 13.58 -15.27
C ARG A 60 2.01 14.61 -14.52
N SER A 61 0.79 14.90 -14.98
CA SER A 61 -0.12 15.86 -14.33
C SER A 61 -1.57 15.40 -14.42
N GLY A 62 -2.42 15.92 -13.53
CA GLY A 62 -3.83 15.59 -13.46
C GLY A 62 -4.10 14.16 -13.00
N LEU A 63 -5.37 13.76 -12.98
CA LEU A 63 -5.76 12.38 -12.70
C LEU A 63 -5.44 11.50 -13.93
N PRO A 64 -4.82 10.33 -13.71
CA PRO A 64 -4.51 9.42 -14.80
C PRO A 64 -5.77 8.85 -15.43
N ARG A 65 -5.72 8.64 -16.74
CA ARG A 65 -6.76 7.93 -17.48
C ARG A 65 -6.38 6.46 -17.61
N ALA A 66 -7.38 5.60 -17.78
CA ALA A 66 -7.16 4.17 -18.00
C ALA A 66 -6.18 3.93 -19.16
N ALA A 67 -5.09 3.26 -18.86
CA ALA A 67 -4.04 2.87 -19.80
C ALA A 67 -3.35 1.61 -19.24
N PRO A 68 -2.62 0.84 -20.07
CA PRO A 68 -1.97 -0.39 -19.61
C PRO A 68 -0.98 -0.22 -18.45
N ASN A 69 -0.40 0.97 -18.29
CA ASN A 69 0.54 1.32 -17.24
C ASN A 69 -0.12 2.04 -16.04
N VAL A 70 -1.45 2.07 -15.98
CA VAL A 70 -2.23 2.74 -14.92
C VAL A 70 -3.00 1.70 -14.13
N HIS A 71 -2.75 1.66 -12.83
CA HIS A 71 -3.35 0.71 -11.91
C HIS A 71 -4.07 1.45 -10.78
N CYS A 72 -5.18 0.90 -10.33
CA CYS A 72 -5.99 1.43 -9.25
C CYS A 72 -5.75 0.60 -7.98
N PHE A 73 -5.62 1.25 -6.84
CA PHE A 73 -5.54 0.57 -5.54
C PHE A 73 -6.44 1.23 -4.50
N THR A 74 -6.84 0.45 -3.53
CA THR A 74 -7.70 0.87 -2.44
C THR A 74 -6.99 0.81 -1.09
N VAL A 75 -5.97 -0.03 -0.98
CA VAL A 75 -5.22 -0.24 0.26
C VAL A 75 -3.82 0.35 0.13
N MET A 76 -2.95 -0.28 -0.66
CA MET A 76 -1.58 0.18 -0.82
C MET A 76 -0.94 -0.33 -2.11
N ALA A 77 0.14 0.34 -2.48
CA ALA A 77 1.04 -0.10 -3.53
C ALA A 77 2.48 0.05 -3.03
N GLY A 78 3.37 -0.84 -3.47
CA GLY A 78 4.74 -0.87 -2.98
C GLY A 78 5.76 -1.20 -4.05
N LEU A 79 7.03 -1.03 -3.69
CA LEU A 79 8.17 -1.43 -4.53
C LEU A 79 9.37 -1.84 -3.69
N GLY A 80 10.21 -2.69 -4.28
CA GLY A 80 11.38 -3.25 -3.66
C GLY A 80 11.08 -4.51 -2.85
N PHE A 81 11.56 -4.56 -1.61
CA PHE A 81 11.44 -5.73 -0.74
C PHE A 81 10.00 -6.25 -0.58
N ASP A 82 9.04 -5.36 -0.50
CA ASP A 82 7.62 -5.71 -0.34
C ASP A 82 7.09 -6.50 -1.55
N ALA A 83 7.30 -5.98 -2.75
CA ALA A 83 6.89 -6.64 -3.99
C ALA A 83 7.62 -7.97 -4.22
N GLN A 84 8.91 -8.06 -3.89
CA GLN A 84 9.70 -9.30 -3.98
C GLN A 84 9.18 -10.34 -2.98
N MET A 85 8.83 -9.89 -1.77
CA MET A 85 8.26 -10.76 -0.74
C MET A 85 6.90 -11.34 -1.16
N MET A 86 6.06 -10.53 -1.81
CA MET A 86 4.78 -10.98 -2.36
C MET A 86 4.96 -11.96 -3.53
N ALA A 87 5.97 -11.74 -4.37
CA ALA A 87 6.28 -12.64 -5.49
C ALA A 87 6.78 -14.03 -5.04
N ASP A 88 7.61 -14.07 -4.00
CA ASP A 88 8.27 -15.31 -3.53
C ASP A 88 7.51 -16.04 -2.41
N ALA A 89 6.42 -15.47 -1.87
CA ALA A 89 5.68 -16.07 -0.77
C ALA A 89 5.02 -17.40 -1.20
N PRO A 90 5.37 -18.56 -0.57
CA PRO A 90 4.69 -19.82 -0.83
C PRO A 90 3.20 -19.72 -0.52
N GLU A 91 2.33 -20.36 -1.31
CA GLU A 91 0.87 -20.29 -1.15
C GLU A 91 0.38 -20.65 0.26
N GLY A 92 1.10 -21.48 1.02
CA GLY A 92 0.74 -21.84 2.41
C GLY A 92 1.25 -20.88 3.49
N VAL A 93 2.14 -19.96 3.18
CA VAL A 93 2.69 -18.97 4.16
C VAL A 93 1.83 -17.71 4.19
N LYS A 94 1.12 -17.43 3.11
CA LYS A 94 0.16 -16.31 3.02
C LYS A 94 -0.93 -16.38 4.09
N ASP A 95 -1.25 -17.59 4.61
CA ASP A 95 -2.41 -17.81 5.48
C ASP A 95 -2.16 -17.64 6.99
N LYS A 96 -0.93 -17.72 7.50
CA LYS A 96 -0.73 -17.86 8.95
C LYS A 96 0.41 -17.06 9.58
N VAL A 97 1.27 -16.46 8.80
CA VAL A 97 2.48 -15.82 9.35
C VAL A 97 2.58 -14.42 8.76
N GLY A 98 2.16 -13.44 9.55
CA GLY A 98 2.24 -12.04 9.15
C GLY A 98 3.66 -11.63 8.75
N TRP A 99 3.78 -10.53 8.03
CA TRP A 99 5.01 -9.90 7.56
C TRP A 99 6.15 -9.91 8.61
N ALA A 100 5.84 -9.63 9.88
CA ALA A 100 6.82 -9.63 10.96
C ALA A 100 7.49 -11.00 11.22
N ALA A 101 6.76 -12.08 11.06
CA ALA A 101 7.31 -13.42 11.26
C ALA A 101 8.12 -13.88 10.03
N TYR A 102 7.78 -13.42 8.82
CA TYR A 102 8.59 -13.64 7.63
C TYR A 102 9.92 -12.87 7.72
N VAL A 103 9.91 -11.62 8.18
CA VAL A 103 11.12 -10.85 8.49
C VAL A 103 11.95 -11.55 9.56
N ALA A 104 11.32 -12.06 10.64
CA ALA A 104 12.01 -12.78 11.70
C ALA A 104 12.58 -14.14 11.26
N SER A 105 12.00 -14.78 10.22
CA SER A 105 12.48 -16.06 9.68
C SER A 105 13.69 -15.93 8.74
N GLY A 106 14.22 -14.72 8.52
CA GLY A 106 15.39 -14.48 7.70
C GLY A 106 15.11 -14.61 6.20
N GLY A 107 14.04 -14.01 5.72
CA GLY A 107 13.66 -14.02 4.30
C GLY A 107 14.83 -13.74 3.36
N LYS A 108 14.85 -14.39 2.21
CA LYS A 108 15.94 -14.36 1.21
C LYS A 108 16.36 -12.93 0.81
N HIS A 109 15.40 -12.00 0.84
CA HIS A 109 15.56 -10.62 0.36
C HIS A 109 16.01 -9.61 1.43
N LEU A 110 16.20 -10.04 2.69
CA LEU A 110 16.71 -9.15 3.76
C LEU A 110 18.10 -8.57 3.45
N ASN A 111 18.88 -9.28 2.64
CA ASN A 111 20.24 -8.90 2.23
C ASN A 111 20.31 -8.29 0.82
N ASP A 112 19.18 -8.10 0.12
CA ASP A 112 19.20 -7.49 -1.20
C ASP A 112 19.77 -6.07 -1.13
N ALA A 113 20.49 -5.68 -2.19
CA ALA A 113 21.15 -4.39 -2.20
C ALA A 113 20.13 -3.25 -2.15
N PRO A 114 20.37 -2.20 -1.33
CA PRO A 114 19.51 -1.04 -1.33
C PRO A 114 19.58 -0.32 -2.67
N PHE A 115 18.45 0.17 -3.15
CA PHE A 115 18.33 0.97 -4.36
C PHE A 115 18.32 2.47 -4.03
N SER A 116 18.71 3.30 -5.00
CA SER A 116 18.62 4.76 -4.89
C SER A 116 17.18 5.20 -5.07
N LEU A 117 16.72 6.10 -4.20
CA LEU A 117 15.37 6.67 -4.20
C LEU A 117 15.45 8.18 -4.31
N GLU A 118 14.63 8.76 -5.18
CA GLU A 118 14.24 10.18 -5.16
C GLU A 118 12.72 10.24 -4.97
N LEU A 119 12.27 10.89 -3.91
CA LEU A 119 10.87 11.05 -3.54
C LEU A 119 10.47 12.51 -3.63
N THR A 120 9.36 12.77 -4.30
CA THR A 120 8.74 14.09 -4.42
C THR A 120 7.28 13.98 -3.97
N VAL A 121 6.84 14.88 -3.12
CA VAL A 121 5.46 14.95 -2.62
C VAL A 121 4.89 16.33 -2.94
N ASP A 122 3.75 16.36 -3.64
CA ASP A 122 3.06 17.60 -4.07
C ASP A 122 4.01 18.59 -4.77
N GLY A 123 4.89 18.08 -5.64
CA GLY A 123 5.88 18.84 -6.39
C GLY A 123 7.11 19.29 -5.60
N ARG A 124 7.22 18.93 -4.32
CA ARG A 124 8.38 19.26 -3.48
C ARG A 124 9.28 18.04 -3.31
N PRO A 125 10.58 18.12 -3.63
CA PRO A 125 11.54 17.07 -3.28
C PRO A 125 11.61 16.94 -1.76
N VAL A 126 11.35 15.73 -1.23
CA VAL A 126 11.35 15.48 0.22
C VAL A 126 12.47 14.54 0.66
N LEU A 127 12.89 13.62 -0.20
CA LEU A 127 13.87 12.62 0.17
C LEU A 127 14.73 12.19 -1.02
N ARG A 128 16.04 12.07 -0.79
CA ARG A 128 17.00 11.44 -1.71
C ARG A 128 17.96 10.59 -0.91
N ARG A 129 17.81 9.26 -1.01
CA ARG A 129 18.62 8.30 -0.26
C ARG A 129 18.62 6.90 -0.87
N LYS A 130 19.38 5.99 -0.27
CA LYS A 130 19.21 4.56 -0.51
C LYS A 130 18.15 4.00 0.41
N THR A 131 17.28 3.17 -0.14
CA THR A 131 16.21 2.48 0.60
C THR A 131 16.09 1.04 0.13
N ARG A 132 15.30 0.22 0.85
CA ARG A 132 15.02 -1.17 0.48
C ARG A 132 13.56 -1.38 0.11
N THR A 133 12.69 -0.50 0.60
CA THR A 133 11.25 -0.58 0.34
C THR A 133 10.64 0.82 0.35
N VAL A 134 9.65 1.02 -0.50
CA VAL A 134 8.74 2.16 -0.48
C VAL A 134 7.32 1.59 -0.52
N VAL A 135 6.47 2.03 0.40
CA VAL A 135 5.05 1.69 0.42
C VAL A 135 4.25 2.97 0.37
N VAL A 136 3.27 3.04 -0.51
CA VAL A 136 2.32 4.15 -0.61
C VAL A 136 0.94 3.61 -0.30
N GLY A 137 0.33 4.09 0.78
CA GLY A 137 -0.94 3.60 1.29
C GLY A 137 -2.05 4.63 1.27
N ASN A 138 -3.24 4.14 1.01
CA ASN A 138 -4.53 4.80 1.24
C ASN A 138 -5.13 4.37 2.59
N CYS A 139 -4.55 3.30 3.17
CA CYS A 139 -4.89 2.74 4.47
C CYS A 139 -3.60 2.45 5.24
N GLY A 140 -3.70 2.41 6.58
CA GLY A 140 -2.55 2.23 7.44
C GLY A 140 -2.34 0.84 8.00
N GLU A 141 -3.42 0.05 8.13
CA GLU A 141 -3.39 -1.26 8.77
C GLU A 141 -3.03 -2.37 7.80
N LEU A 142 -2.07 -3.19 8.22
CA LEU A 142 -1.63 -4.42 7.57
C LEU A 142 -2.30 -5.65 8.22
N THR A 143 -2.05 -6.83 7.65
CA THR A 143 -2.49 -8.11 8.22
C THR A 143 -1.98 -8.29 9.65
N GLY A 144 -2.85 -8.81 10.53
CA GLY A 144 -2.49 -9.07 11.94
C GLY A 144 -2.55 -7.85 12.85
N GLY A 145 -3.20 -6.75 12.44
CA GLY A 145 -3.36 -5.55 13.25
C GLY A 145 -2.10 -4.67 13.34
N MET A 146 -1.12 -4.93 12.48
CA MET A 146 0.06 -4.07 12.38
C MET A 146 -0.30 -2.78 11.67
N VAL A 147 0.20 -1.63 12.14
CA VAL A 147 -0.04 -0.33 11.53
C VAL A 147 1.27 0.21 10.98
N LEU A 148 1.40 0.24 9.65
CA LEU A 148 2.57 0.79 8.96
C LEU A 148 2.46 2.30 8.79
N LEU A 149 1.26 2.79 8.50
CA LEU A 149 0.96 4.20 8.24
C LEU A 149 -0.10 4.67 9.24
N PRO A 150 0.27 5.06 10.46
CA PRO A 150 -0.67 5.34 11.54
C PRO A 150 -1.59 6.55 11.27
N ASP A 151 -1.13 7.50 10.45
CA ASP A 151 -1.88 8.70 10.10
C ASP A 151 -2.73 8.54 8.84
N ALA A 152 -2.60 7.41 8.12
CA ALA A 152 -3.34 7.16 6.89
C ALA A 152 -4.84 7.02 7.16
N SER A 153 -5.64 7.77 6.41
CA SER A 153 -7.10 7.73 6.48
C SER A 153 -7.70 7.56 5.10
N ILE A 154 -8.54 6.55 4.96
CA ILE A 154 -9.09 6.09 3.68
C ILE A 154 -9.99 7.12 2.96
N ASP A 155 -10.30 8.27 3.57
CA ASP A 155 -11.23 9.28 3.04
C ASP A 155 -10.81 10.74 3.32
N ASP A 156 -9.52 10.99 3.59
CA ASP A 156 -8.97 12.33 3.87
C ASP A 156 -8.43 13.06 2.63
N GLY A 157 -8.42 12.41 1.47
CA GLY A 157 -7.94 12.96 0.20
C GLY A 157 -6.43 12.98 0.09
N ARG A 158 -5.71 12.08 0.78
CA ARG A 158 -4.26 11.97 0.77
C ARG A 158 -3.82 10.52 0.61
N LEU A 159 -2.56 10.34 0.24
CA LEU A 159 -1.84 9.08 0.30
C LEU A 159 -0.66 9.27 1.24
N ASP A 160 -0.37 8.26 2.03
CA ASP A 160 0.79 8.23 2.91
C ASP A 160 1.87 7.36 2.31
N VAL A 161 3.13 7.82 2.37
CA VAL A 161 4.28 7.08 1.89
C VAL A 161 5.23 6.77 3.04
N ALA A 162 5.61 5.50 3.16
CA ALA A 162 6.67 5.05 4.06
C ALA A 162 7.88 4.58 3.26
N THR A 163 9.06 4.99 3.69
CA THR A 163 10.34 4.46 3.19
C THR A 163 11.04 3.69 4.29
N VAL A 164 11.47 2.47 3.99
CA VAL A 164 12.10 1.57 4.96
C VAL A 164 13.52 1.24 4.51
N SER A 165 14.51 1.60 5.33
CA SER A 165 15.92 1.58 4.96
C SER A 165 16.82 0.94 6.04
N PRO A 166 16.52 -0.27 6.52
CA PRO A 166 17.35 -0.93 7.52
C PRO A 166 18.67 -1.38 6.89
N GLU A 167 19.78 -1.14 7.60
CA GLU A 167 21.13 -1.53 7.20
C GLU A 167 21.55 -2.89 7.75
N SER A 168 20.79 -3.42 8.73
CA SER A 168 21.10 -4.67 9.42
C SER A 168 19.85 -5.42 9.85
N LEU A 169 19.97 -6.71 10.11
CA LEU A 169 18.88 -7.54 10.65
C LEU A 169 18.32 -6.99 11.97
N THR A 170 19.17 -6.44 12.83
CA THR A 170 18.72 -5.83 14.09
C THR A 170 17.86 -4.58 13.85
N GLN A 171 18.15 -3.82 12.81
CA GLN A 171 17.30 -2.69 12.43
C GLN A 171 15.97 -3.16 11.83
N TRP A 172 15.93 -4.25 11.05
CA TRP A 172 14.69 -4.87 10.58
C TRP A 172 13.79 -5.29 11.76
N ILE A 173 14.37 -5.96 12.76
CA ILE A 173 13.65 -6.32 14.00
C ILE A 173 13.15 -5.06 14.71
N GLY A 174 13.96 -4.00 14.75
CA GLY A 174 13.59 -2.71 15.32
C GLY A 174 12.43 -2.03 14.59
N VAL A 175 12.41 -2.07 13.26
CA VAL A 175 11.29 -1.56 12.45
C VAL A 175 10.03 -2.38 12.73
N ALA A 176 10.12 -3.72 12.66
CA ALA A 176 9.00 -4.60 12.95
C ALA A 176 8.42 -4.37 14.36
N ALA A 177 9.27 -4.24 15.37
CA ALA A 177 8.84 -3.99 16.75
C ALA A 177 8.15 -2.62 16.91
N ARG A 178 8.57 -1.58 16.18
CA ARG A 178 7.91 -0.26 16.18
C ARG A 178 6.55 -0.30 15.50
N VAL A 179 6.47 -0.95 14.33
CA VAL A 179 5.20 -1.15 13.62
C VAL A 179 4.20 -1.92 14.48
N LEU A 180 4.65 -2.99 15.15
CA LEU A 180 3.82 -3.75 16.10
C LEU A 180 3.41 -2.96 17.34
N ALA A 181 4.27 -2.07 17.83
CA ALA A 181 4.02 -1.23 19.01
C ALA A 181 3.28 0.07 18.66
N ASN A 182 2.93 0.28 17.40
CA ASN A 182 2.32 1.51 16.88
C ASN A 182 3.09 2.77 17.33
N ARG A 183 4.43 2.72 17.22
CA ARG A 183 5.34 3.80 17.62
C ARG A 183 5.83 4.56 16.41
N ASP A 184 6.02 5.86 16.62
CA ASP A 184 6.49 6.80 15.62
C ASP A 184 7.90 6.52 15.09
N ASP A 185 8.29 7.32 14.09
CA ASP A 185 9.46 7.20 13.25
C ASP A 185 10.77 6.88 13.98
N GLY A 186 11.59 6.14 13.28
CA GLY A 186 12.96 5.85 13.67
C GLY A 186 13.89 6.05 12.47
N PRO A 187 15.20 5.99 12.68
CA PRO A 187 16.18 6.32 11.62
C PRO A 187 16.08 5.44 10.36
N ALA A 188 15.36 4.31 10.43
CA ALA A 188 15.16 3.40 9.30
C ALA A 188 13.73 3.44 8.72
N LEU A 189 12.83 4.30 9.23
CA LEU A 189 11.45 4.42 8.79
C LEU A 189 11.07 5.89 8.75
N GLU A 190 10.82 6.42 7.57
CA GLU A 190 10.38 7.80 7.35
C GLU A 190 9.03 7.80 6.65
N ARG A 191 8.15 8.74 7.01
CA ARG A 191 6.80 8.89 6.46
C ARG A 191 6.57 10.30 5.96
N GLU A 192 5.82 10.39 4.88
CA GLU A 192 5.34 11.64 4.28
C GLU A 192 3.91 11.43 3.80
N SER A 193 3.17 12.51 3.57
CA SER A 193 1.79 12.43 3.08
C SER A 193 1.52 13.51 2.04
N GLY A 194 0.77 13.16 1.00
CA GLY A 194 0.45 14.07 -0.10
C GLY A 194 -0.62 13.57 -1.04
N ARG A 195 -0.92 14.38 -2.05
CA ARG A 195 -1.93 14.05 -3.08
C ARG A 195 -1.32 13.50 -4.36
N ASP A 196 -0.10 13.89 -4.63
CA ASP A 196 0.68 13.51 -5.80
C ASP A 196 2.09 13.16 -5.36
N ILE A 197 2.42 11.89 -5.40
CA ILE A 197 3.70 11.35 -4.94
C ILE A 197 4.43 10.79 -6.14
N THR A 198 5.63 11.28 -6.40
CA THR A 198 6.50 10.75 -7.45
C THR A 198 7.71 10.05 -6.83
N VAL A 199 7.95 8.84 -7.28
CA VAL A 199 9.05 7.99 -6.85
C VAL A 199 9.91 7.66 -8.06
N SER A 200 11.22 7.97 -7.99
CA SER A 200 12.21 7.53 -8.98
C SER A 200 13.22 6.63 -8.30
N VAL A 201 13.49 5.47 -8.88
CA VAL A 201 14.38 4.46 -8.32
C VAL A 201 15.44 3.98 -9.29
N HIS A 202 16.60 3.59 -8.78
CA HIS A 202 17.66 2.99 -9.57
C HIS A 202 18.46 1.97 -8.73
N PRO A 203 18.66 0.72 -9.21
CA PRO A 203 18.11 0.12 -10.43
C PRO A 203 16.58 -0.01 -10.40
N PRO A 204 15.91 -0.38 -11.53
CA PRO A 204 14.48 -0.68 -11.56
C PRO A 204 14.08 -1.65 -10.45
N GLN A 205 12.89 -1.47 -9.90
CA GLN A 205 12.38 -2.30 -8.82
C GLN A 205 11.03 -2.90 -9.21
N LEU A 206 10.81 -4.13 -8.78
CA LEU A 206 9.50 -4.78 -8.88
C LEU A 206 8.49 -4.00 -8.04
N CYS A 207 7.31 -3.77 -8.60
CA CYS A 207 6.20 -3.09 -7.91
C CYS A 207 4.97 -3.98 -7.79
N GLU A 208 4.14 -3.65 -6.79
CA GLU A 208 2.89 -4.35 -6.50
C GLU A 208 1.77 -3.35 -6.19
N VAL A 209 0.52 -3.83 -6.31
CA VAL A 209 -0.71 -3.08 -6.02
C VAL A 209 -1.71 -4.01 -5.35
N ASP A 210 -2.16 -3.66 -4.14
CA ASP A 210 -3.14 -4.43 -3.35
C ASP A 210 -2.79 -5.94 -3.25
N GLY A 211 -1.47 -6.29 -3.31
CA GLY A 211 -0.95 -7.65 -3.26
C GLY A 211 -0.73 -8.31 -4.62
N ASP A 212 -1.05 -7.66 -5.73
CA ASP A 212 -0.78 -8.14 -7.09
C ASP A 212 0.56 -7.59 -7.59
N VAL A 213 1.48 -8.50 -7.89
CA VAL A 213 2.78 -8.15 -8.47
C VAL A 213 2.60 -7.74 -9.93
N LEU A 214 3.18 -6.59 -10.30
CA LEU A 214 3.04 -6.02 -11.63
C LEU A 214 4.32 -6.20 -12.45
N ALA A 215 5.13 -5.15 -12.56
CA ALA A 215 6.32 -5.10 -13.38
C ALA A 215 7.46 -4.38 -12.64
N GLU A 216 8.69 -4.51 -13.16
CA GLU A 216 9.78 -3.62 -12.76
C GLU A 216 9.56 -2.23 -13.32
N ALA A 217 9.87 -1.22 -12.51
CA ALA A 217 9.69 0.18 -12.85
C ALA A 217 10.87 1.04 -12.35
N THR A 218 11.08 2.16 -13.03
CA THR A 218 12.08 3.18 -12.65
C THR A 218 11.40 4.43 -12.12
N ASN A 219 10.27 4.81 -12.69
CA ASN A 219 9.53 6.00 -12.28
C ASN A 219 8.07 5.62 -12.00
N LEU A 220 7.59 6.02 -10.85
CA LEU A 220 6.22 5.77 -10.43
C LEU A 220 5.58 7.08 -10.00
N ARG A 221 4.32 7.27 -10.36
CA ARG A 221 3.52 8.39 -9.89
C ARG A 221 2.27 7.84 -9.21
N PHE A 222 2.04 8.26 -7.99
CA PHE A 222 0.86 7.90 -7.20
C PHE A 222 -0.01 9.15 -7.04
N VAL A 223 -1.29 9.04 -7.34
CA VAL A 223 -2.24 10.16 -7.26
C VAL A 223 -3.49 9.69 -6.53
N VAL A 224 -3.95 10.45 -5.55
CA VAL A 224 -5.23 10.20 -4.90
C VAL A 224 -6.37 10.78 -5.72
N GLN A 225 -7.47 10.03 -5.84
CA GLN A 225 -8.76 10.52 -6.27
C GLN A 225 -9.71 10.48 -5.07
N PRO A 226 -10.00 11.63 -4.46
CA PRO A 226 -10.79 11.68 -3.24
C PRO A 226 -12.22 11.22 -3.45
N ARG A 227 -12.74 10.43 -2.49
CA ARG A 227 -14.14 10.00 -2.39
C ARG A 227 -14.69 9.37 -3.66
N ALA A 228 -13.82 8.67 -4.41
CA ALA A 228 -14.10 8.18 -5.76
C ALA A 228 -14.85 6.85 -5.80
N LEU A 229 -14.83 6.08 -4.72
CA LEU A 229 -15.47 4.76 -4.63
C LEU A 229 -16.46 4.75 -3.45
N ALA A 230 -17.68 4.31 -3.71
CA ALA A 230 -18.64 3.99 -2.66
C ALA A 230 -18.46 2.53 -2.21
N VAL A 231 -18.40 2.28 -0.91
CA VAL A 231 -18.27 0.93 -0.32
C VAL A 231 -19.36 0.75 0.73
N ARG A 232 -19.95 -0.44 0.75
CA ARG A 232 -20.93 -0.83 1.78
C ARG A 232 -20.21 -1.15 3.09
N VAL A 233 -20.60 -0.46 4.14
CA VAL A 233 -20.07 -0.65 5.49
C VAL A 233 -21.20 -0.86 6.50
N VAL A 234 -20.85 -1.33 7.70
CA VAL A 234 -21.79 -1.46 8.81
C VAL A 234 -22.44 -0.10 9.10
N ARG A 235 -23.71 -0.11 9.50
CA ARG A 235 -24.46 1.09 9.90
C ARG A 235 -23.98 1.64 11.22
#